data_6065a227a66a3818e0915cfff000a483
#
_entry.id   6065a227a66a3818e0915cfff000a483
#
_cell.length_a   1.000
_cell.length_b   1.000
_cell.length_c   1.000
_cell.angle_alpha   90.00
_cell.angle_beta   90.00
_cell.angle_gamma   90.00
#
_symmetry.space_group_name_H-M   'P 1'
#
loop_
_entity.id
_entity.type
_entity.pdbx_description
1 polymer ?
#
loop_
_entity_poly.entity_id
_entity_poly.type
_entity_poly.pdbx_seq_one_letter_code
_entity_poly.pdbx_strand_id
1 'polypeptide(L)'
;VGSEMCIRDSPNIVELGKWKWPAFCGVGLYAFIAVILPLGSILLTSLLKSMSRGVTWSNIGFDAWEPVITSSQYMESIWNSVVYGVIAATIGTILSVFIAYLAVKTKVKGRSFPDLLTVIGGSTPSIVIALALVITFSGNFGLNLYSSMWILVVSYLVKYMTMSVRTIAASLSQVHVSLE
;
A
#
# COMPACT_ATOMS: atom_id res chain seq x y z
N VAL A 1 -4.22 -19.89 -42.26
CA VAL A 1 -4.63 -20.52 -41.01
C VAL A 1 -3.37 -20.95 -40.28
N GLY A 2 -3.03 -20.28 -39.20
CA GLY A 2 -2.03 -20.77 -38.25
C GLY A 2 -0.64 -20.23 -38.46
N SER A 3 -0.26 -19.16 -37.77
CA SER A 3 1.07 -18.90 -37.20
C SER A 3 1.21 -17.54 -36.53
N GLU A 4 0.17 -17.14 -35.81
CA GLU A 4 0.26 -15.93 -34.98
C GLU A 4 0.39 -16.23 -33.48
N MET A 5 0.97 -17.39 -33.14
CA MET A 5 1.05 -17.82 -31.75
C MET A 5 2.49 -18.03 -31.32
N CYS A 6 3.37 -17.08 -31.54
CA CYS A 6 4.73 -17.10 -30.94
C CYS A 6 5.41 -15.73 -31.03
N ILE A 7 4.70 -14.62 -30.81
CA ILE A 7 5.38 -13.40 -30.35
C ILE A 7 5.18 -13.35 -28.83
N ARG A 8 5.73 -14.35 -28.17
CA ARG A 8 6.08 -14.23 -26.76
C ARG A 8 7.22 -13.24 -26.76
N ASP A 9 6.99 -12.02 -26.29
CA ASP A 9 8.00 -11.00 -26.12
C ASP A 9 9.19 -11.62 -25.43
N SER A 10 10.23 -11.95 -26.21
CA SER A 10 11.52 -12.29 -25.63
C SER A 10 11.97 -11.03 -24.90
N PRO A 11 12.27 -11.11 -23.60
CA PRO A 11 12.73 -9.94 -22.86
C PRO A 11 13.94 -9.39 -23.61
N ASN A 12 13.86 -8.14 -24.02
CA ASN A 12 14.96 -7.48 -24.73
C ASN A 12 16.06 -7.22 -23.70
N ILE A 13 16.90 -8.27 -23.50
CA ILE A 13 17.98 -8.26 -22.52
C ILE A 13 19.10 -7.41 -23.10
N VAL A 14 19.30 -6.23 -22.55
CA VAL A 14 20.43 -5.39 -22.87
C VAL A 14 21.66 -5.91 -22.15
N GLU A 15 22.62 -6.44 -22.91
CA GLU A 15 23.90 -6.88 -22.36
C GLU A 15 24.77 -5.67 -22.05
N LEU A 16 24.94 -5.34 -20.77
CA LEU A 16 25.76 -4.20 -20.32
C LEU A 16 27.28 -4.44 -20.47
N GLY A 17 27.71 -5.64 -20.81
CA GLY A 17 29.14 -5.95 -20.96
C GLY A 17 29.96 -5.55 -19.73
N LYS A 18 31.02 -4.76 -19.91
CA LYS A 18 31.89 -4.26 -18.83
C LYS A 18 31.19 -3.29 -17.85
N TRP A 19 30.10 -2.66 -18.26
CA TRP A 19 29.31 -1.73 -17.44
C TRP A 19 28.40 -2.41 -16.41
N LYS A 20 28.30 -3.73 -16.47
CA LYS A 20 27.47 -4.52 -15.54
C LYS A 20 27.84 -4.25 -14.07
N TRP A 21 29.11 -4.26 -13.74
CA TRP A 21 29.57 -4.08 -12.36
C TRP A 21 29.37 -2.65 -11.85
N PRO A 22 29.78 -1.58 -12.59
CA PRO A 22 29.47 -0.21 -12.19
C PRO A 22 27.96 0.04 -12.02
N ALA A 23 27.12 -0.46 -12.92
CA ALA A 23 25.68 -0.33 -12.81
C ALA A 23 25.11 -1.05 -11.58
N PHE A 24 25.57 -2.28 -11.33
CA PHE A 24 25.18 -3.04 -10.15
C PHE A 24 25.58 -2.34 -8.84
N CYS A 25 26.82 -1.84 -8.76
CA CYS A 25 27.27 -1.06 -7.61
C CYS A 25 26.48 0.23 -7.42
N GLY A 26 26.15 0.93 -8.50
CA GLY A 26 25.33 2.15 -8.44
C GLY A 26 23.93 1.90 -7.91
N VAL A 27 23.26 0.89 -8.43
CA VAL A 27 21.93 0.48 -7.94
C VAL A 27 22.00 -0.04 -6.50
N GLY A 28 23.03 -0.82 -6.17
CA GLY A 28 23.24 -1.32 -4.82
C GLY A 28 23.46 -0.20 -3.80
N LEU A 29 24.29 0.80 -4.16
CA LEU A 29 24.52 1.96 -3.33
C LEU A 29 23.25 2.80 -3.14
N TYR A 30 22.50 3.02 -4.21
CA TYR A 30 21.22 3.69 -4.12
C TYR A 30 20.24 2.95 -3.19
N ALA A 31 20.10 1.65 -3.35
CA ALA A 31 19.24 0.83 -2.49
C ALA A 31 19.70 0.87 -1.02
N PHE A 32 21.02 0.84 -0.78
CA PHE A 32 21.58 0.95 0.55
C PHE A 32 21.22 2.29 1.21
N ILE A 33 21.45 3.40 0.52
CA ILE A 33 21.14 4.74 1.05
C ILE A 33 19.63 4.93 1.22
N ALA A 34 18.81 4.51 0.25
CA ALA A 34 17.38 4.77 0.24
C ALA A 34 16.59 3.85 1.19
N VAL A 35 17.06 2.65 1.46
CA VAL A 35 16.32 1.64 2.22
C VAL A 35 17.05 1.25 3.51
N ILE A 36 18.29 0.77 3.39
CA ILE A 36 19.02 0.18 4.54
C ILE A 36 19.38 1.24 5.57
N LEU A 37 19.82 2.42 5.12
CA LEU A 37 20.23 3.48 6.03
C LEU A 37 19.05 4.04 6.87
N PRO A 38 17.88 4.40 6.30
CA PRO A 38 16.74 4.84 7.09
C PRO A 38 16.20 3.75 8.03
N LEU A 39 16.06 2.52 7.55
CA LEU A 39 15.61 1.40 8.40
C LEU A 39 16.60 1.10 9.52
N GLY A 40 17.90 1.10 9.21
CA GLY A 40 18.95 0.94 10.22
C GLY A 40 18.94 2.06 11.25
N SER A 41 18.70 3.30 10.83
CA SER A 41 18.55 4.43 11.75
C SER A 41 17.36 4.28 12.69
N ILE A 42 16.20 3.83 12.16
CA ILE A 42 15.01 3.56 12.99
C ILE A 42 15.29 2.43 13.98
N LEU A 43 15.91 1.33 13.55
CA LEU A 43 16.27 0.24 14.43
C LEU A 43 17.25 0.71 15.51
N LEU A 44 18.29 1.46 15.14
CA LEU A 44 19.25 1.98 16.09
C LEU A 44 18.59 2.90 17.12
N THR A 45 17.77 3.84 16.67
CA THR A 45 17.06 4.75 17.57
C THR A 45 16.09 4.04 18.50
N SER A 46 15.46 2.95 18.04
CA SER A 46 14.55 2.14 18.87
C SER A 46 15.27 1.39 19.99
N LEU A 47 16.58 1.17 19.85
CA LEU A 47 17.41 0.53 20.87
C LEU A 47 18.07 1.53 21.84
N LEU A 48 17.96 2.83 21.59
CA LEU A 48 18.53 3.83 22.48
C LEU A 48 17.64 4.07 23.70
N LYS A 49 18.23 3.98 24.91
CA LYS A 49 17.55 4.31 26.17
C LYS A 49 17.22 5.80 26.26
N SER A 50 18.08 6.64 25.69
CA SER A 50 17.91 8.10 25.66
C SER A 50 18.53 8.69 24.40
N MET A 51 17.75 9.46 23.64
CA MET A 51 18.22 10.15 22.43
C MET A 51 19.33 11.17 22.73
N SER A 52 19.29 11.82 23.90
CA SER A 52 20.25 12.86 24.29
C SER A 52 21.67 12.35 24.55
N ARG A 53 21.83 11.06 24.85
CA ARG A 53 23.14 10.47 25.13
C ARG A 53 23.91 9.99 23.91
N GLY A 54 23.25 10.04 22.73
CA GLY A 54 23.82 9.54 21.49
C GLY A 54 24.07 8.02 21.48
N VAL A 55 24.80 7.56 20.48
CA VAL A 55 25.11 6.14 20.27
C VAL A 55 26.32 5.74 21.11
N THR A 56 26.07 5.19 22.28
CA THR A 56 27.09 4.63 23.18
C THR A 56 26.67 3.24 23.66
N TRP A 57 27.63 2.35 23.90
CA TRP A 57 27.32 0.97 24.34
C TRP A 57 26.48 0.92 25.62
N SER A 58 26.67 1.86 26.55
CA SER A 58 25.88 1.97 27.78
C SER A 58 24.45 2.48 27.55
N ASN A 59 24.18 3.10 26.40
CA ASN A 59 22.89 3.67 26.03
C ASN A 59 22.07 2.76 25.12
N ILE A 60 22.60 1.59 24.71
CA ILE A 60 21.91 0.61 23.89
C ILE A 60 21.24 -0.43 24.81
N GLY A 61 19.96 -0.70 24.58
CA GLY A 61 19.18 -1.69 25.31
C GLY A 61 17.76 -1.82 24.78
N PHE A 62 16.97 -2.66 25.43
CA PHE A 62 15.56 -2.90 25.08
C PHE A 62 14.58 -2.14 25.99
N ASP A 63 15.06 -1.20 26.77
CA ASP A 63 14.25 -0.46 27.75
C ASP A 63 13.08 0.29 27.10
N ALA A 64 13.25 0.75 25.86
CA ALA A 64 12.19 1.40 25.10
C ALA A 64 11.11 0.41 24.59
N TRP A 65 11.43 -0.89 24.49
CA TRP A 65 10.51 -1.91 24.00
C TRP A 65 9.64 -2.49 25.12
N GLU A 66 10.13 -2.49 26.36
CA GLU A 66 9.40 -3.01 27.52
C GLU A 66 8.02 -2.34 27.68
N PRO A 67 7.88 -0.99 27.67
CA PRO A 67 6.58 -0.34 27.74
C PRO A 67 5.64 -0.70 26.58
N VAL A 68 6.20 -0.92 25.38
CA VAL A 68 5.40 -1.27 24.19
C VAL A 68 4.76 -2.66 24.35
N ILE A 69 5.50 -3.60 24.93
CA ILE A 69 5.04 -5.00 25.09
C ILE A 69 4.16 -5.15 26.34
N THR A 70 4.45 -4.40 27.41
CA THR A 70 3.75 -4.55 28.71
C THR A 70 2.51 -3.67 28.85
N SER A 71 2.44 -2.55 28.12
CA SER A 71 1.32 -1.63 28.19
C SER A 71 0.13 -2.14 27.39
N SER A 72 -1.00 -2.32 28.05
CA SER A 72 -2.27 -2.70 27.42
C SER A 72 -2.71 -1.70 26.32
N GLN A 73 -2.45 -0.41 26.53
CA GLN A 73 -2.81 0.64 25.57
C GLN A 73 -2.07 0.49 24.23
N TYR A 74 -0.77 0.18 24.25
CA TYR A 74 -0.01 -0.03 23.01
C TYR A 74 -0.40 -1.33 22.32
N MET A 75 -0.62 -2.40 23.09
CA MET A 75 -1.10 -3.68 22.53
C MET A 75 -2.48 -3.55 21.91
N GLU A 76 -3.40 -2.84 22.55
CA GLU A 76 -4.72 -2.56 22.01
C GLU A 76 -4.64 -1.74 20.71
N SER A 77 -3.75 -0.73 20.66
CA SER A 77 -3.54 0.07 19.46
C SER A 77 -2.98 -0.75 18.28
N ILE A 78 -2.05 -1.66 18.56
CA ILE A 78 -1.50 -2.58 17.56
C ILE A 78 -2.60 -3.53 17.07
N TRP A 79 -3.36 -4.12 18.00
CA TRP A 79 -4.46 -5.03 17.67
C TRP A 79 -5.54 -4.35 16.82
N ASN A 80 -5.96 -3.16 17.22
CA ASN A 80 -6.92 -2.37 16.48
C ASN A 80 -6.43 -2.05 15.06
N SER A 81 -5.15 -1.71 14.90
CA SER A 81 -4.56 -1.46 13.58
C SER A 81 -4.61 -2.69 12.67
N VAL A 82 -4.32 -3.87 13.22
CA VAL A 82 -4.43 -5.15 12.48
C VAL A 82 -5.88 -5.44 12.10
N VAL A 83 -6.81 -5.32 13.04
CA VAL A 83 -8.23 -5.58 12.81
C VAL A 83 -8.80 -4.66 11.73
N TYR A 84 -8.54 -3.35 11.84
CA TYR A 84 -9.03 -2.38 10.85
C TYR A 84 -8.39 -2.60 9.47
N GLY A 85 -7.11 -2.96 9.45
CA GLY A 85 -6.41 -3.32 8.22
C GLY A 85 -7.03 -4.55 7.54
N VAL A 86 -7.33 -5.60 8.30
CA VAL A 86 -7.98 -6.82 7.78
C VAL A 86 -9.39 -6.53 7.26
N ILE A 87 -10.19 -5.77 8.01
CA ILE A 87 -11.55 -5.38 7.60
C ILE A 87 -11.49 -4.58 6.29
N ALA A 88 -10.63 -3.55 6.24
CA ALA A 88 -10.49 -2.70 5.07
C ALA A 88 -9.98 -3.49 3.86
N ALA A 89 -9.00 -4.38 4.03
CA ALA A 89 -8.48 -5.23 2.97
C ALA A 89 -9.54 -6.18 2.43
N THR A 90 -10.33 -6.80 3.30
CA THR A 90 -11.41 -7.71 2.90
C THR A 90 -12.49 -6.99 2.10
N ILE A 91 -13.03 -5.89 2.64
CA ILE A 91 -14.04 -5.09 1.94
C ILE A 91 -13.48 -4.53 0.64
N GLY A 92 -12.26 -3.99 0.69
CA GLY A 92 -11.57 -3.41 -0.47
C GLY A 92 -11.34 -4.42 -1.58
N THR A 93 -10.94 -5.65 -1.24
CA THR A 93 -10.76 -6.73 -2.23
C THR A 93 -12.08 -7.10 -2.89
N ILE A 94 -13.13 -7.31 -2.10
CA ILE A 94 -14.47 -7.65 -2.63
C ILE A 94 -14.95 -6.56 -3.61
N LEU A 95 -14.92 -5.30 -3.20
CA LEU A 95 -15.32 -4.18 -4.04
C LEU A 95 -14.45 -4.06 -5.29
N SER A 96 -13.13 -4.26 -5.15
CA SER A 96 -12.19 -4.19 -6.27
C SER A 96 -12.42 -5.30 -7.30
N VAL A 97 -12.78 -6.51 -6.86
CA VAL A 97 -13.16 -7.60 -7.79
C VAL A 97 -14.38 -7.20 -8.61
N PHE A 98 -15.43 -6.66 -7.97
CA PHE A 98 -16.62 -6.21 -8.68
C PHE A 98 -16.31 -5.09 -9.68
N ILE A 99 -15.55 -4.08 -9.29
CA ILE A 99 -15.19 -2.95 -10.16
C ILE A 99 -14.33 -3.42 -11.33
N ALA A 100 -13.30 -4.24 -11.07
CA ALA A 100 -12.43 -4.77 -12.10
C ALA A 100 -13.19 -5.68 -13.07
N TYR A 101 -14.07 -6.54 -12.57
CA TYR A 101 -14.92 -7.38 -13.40
C TYR A 101 -15.84 -6.56 -14.30
N LEU A 102 -16.52 -5.56 -13.76
CA LEU A 102 -17.34 -4.65 -14.55
C LEU A 102 -16.53 -3.96 -15.65
N ALA A 103 -15.34 -3.46 -15.33
CA ALA A 103 -14.50 -2.72 -16.25
C ALA A 103 -13.96 -3.60 -17.39
N VAL A 104 -13.49 -4.83 -17.07
CA VAL A 104 -12.77 -5.70 -18.01
C VAL A 104 -13.70 -6.67 -18.75
N LYS A 105 -14.64 -7.30 -18.02
CA LYS A 105 -15.42 -8.45 -18.52
C LYS A 105 -16.84 -8.11 -18.97
N THR A 106 -17.31 -6.88 -18.75
CA THR A 106 -18.67 -6.50 -19.17
C THR A 106 -18.68 -5.46 -20.29
N LYS A 107 -19.81 -5.33 -20.99
CA LYS A 107 -20.05 -4.33 -22.05
C LYS A 107 -21.06 -3.26 -21.63
N VAL A 108 -21.35 -3.13 -20.33
CA VAL A 108 -22.34 -2.18 -19.81
C VAL A 108 -21.87 -0.75 -20.04
N LYS A 109 -22.80 0.14 -20.46
CA LYS A 109 -22.50 1.57 -20.59
C LYS A 109 -22.14 2.16 -19.22
N GLY A 110 -21.02 2.89 -19.14
CA GLY A 110 -20.55 3.48 -17.88
C GLY A 110 -19.68 2.54 -17.02
N ARG A 111 -19.33 1.36 -17.50
CA ARG A 111 -18.49 0.36 -16.77
C ARG A 111 -17.17 0.91 -16.22
N SER A 112 -16.62 1.95 -16.85
CA SER A 112 -15.34 2.56 -16.43
C SER A 112 -15.53 3.64 -15.36
N PHE A 113 -16.76 4.05 -15.05
CA PHE A 113 -17.00 5.11 -14.08
C PHE A 113 -16.54 4.76 -12.65
N PRO A 114 -16.83 3.56 -12.11
CA PRO A 114 -16.32 3.16 -10.79
C PRO A 114 -14.78 3.10 -10.75
N ASP A 115 -14.12 2.62 -11.82
CA ASP A 115 -12.66 2.63 -11.92
C ASP A 115 -12.10 4.05 -11.89
N LEU A 116 -12.71 4.99 -12.63
CA LEU A 116 -12.32 6.40 -12.61
C LEU A 116 -12.40 7.01 -11.19
N LEU A 117 -13.47 6.70 -10.45
CA LEU A 117 -13.61 7.17 -9.06
C LEU A 117 -12.46 6.66 -8.16
N THR A 118 -12.04 5.41 -8.32
CA THR A 118 -10.90 4.88 -7.55
C THR A 118 -9.60 5.61 -7.89
N VAL A 119 -9.38 5.94 -9.16
CA VAL A 119 -8.17 6.68 -9.60
C VAL A 119 -8.11 8.07 -8.96
N ILE A 120 -9.24 8.77 -8.88
CA ILE A 120 -9.31 10.09 -8.22
C ILE A 120 -8.87 9.97 -6.75
N GLY A 121 -9.39 8.98 -6.02
CA GLY A 121 -8.99 8.73 -4.63
C GLY A 121 -7.51 8.40 -4.51
N GLY A 122 -6.99 7.51 -5.34
CA GLY A 122 -5.58 7.09 -5.31
C GLY A 122 -4.59 8.18 -5.68
N SER A 123 -4.93 9.08 -6.60
CA SER A 123 -4.07 10.18 -7.04
C SER A 123 -4.10 11.41 -6.14
N THR A 124 -5.11 11.51 -5.27
CA THR A 124 -5.22 12.63 -4.32
C THR A 124 -4.20 12.49 -3.19
N PRO A 125 -3.49 13.56 -2.78
CA PRO A 125 -2.60 13.54 -1.63
C PRO A 125 -3.33 13.10 -0.35
N SER A 126 -2.69 12.24 0.45
CA SER A 126 -3.33 11.63 1.63
C SER A 126 -3.85 12.64 2.64
N ILE A 127 -3.15 13.78 2.79
CA ILE A 127 -3.57 14.86 3.70
C ILE A 127 -4.91 15.49 3.26
N VAL A 128 -5.13 15.62 1.95
CA VAL A 128 -6.37 16.16 1.39
C VAL A 128 -7.52 15.19 1.63
N ILE A 129 -7.29 13.89 1.42
CA ILE A 129 -8.27 12.84 1.71
C ILE A 129 -8.63 12.85 3.20
N ALA A 130 -7.64 12.89 4.08
CA ALA A 130 -7.87 12.91 5.52
C ALA A 130 -8.73 14.11 5.93
N LEU A 131 -8.40 15.31 5.44
CA LEU A 131 -9.14 16.52 5.74
C LEU A 131 -10.58 16.46 5.19
N ALA A 132 -10.75 15.99 3.95
CA ALA A 132 -12.06 15.82 3.34
C ALA A 132 -12.94 14.83 4.13
N LEU A 133 -12.38 13.70 4.59
CA LEU A 133 -13.09 12.73 5.40
C LEU A 133 -13.49 13.29 6.76
N VAL A 134 -12.60 14.03 7.42
CA VAL A 134 -12.91 14.70 8.69
C VAL A 134 -14.07 15.68 8.52
N ILE A 135 -14.03 16.55 7.50
CA ILE A 135 -15.09 17.53 7.25
C ILE A 135 -16.40 16.83 6.88
N THR A 136 -16.35 15.81 6.05
CA THR A 136 -17.55 15.10 5.58
C THR A 136 -18.22 14.31 6.71
N PHE A 137 -17.45 13.66 7.56
CA PHE A 137 -17.95 12.74 8.57
C PHE A 137 -17.96 13.32 10.00
N SER A 138 -17.74 14.61 10.16
CA SER A 138 -17.87 15.30 11.46
C SER A 138 -19.32 15.64 11.87
N GLY A 139 -20.30 15.15 11.13
CA GLY A 139 -21.72 15.41 11.38
C GLY A 139 -22.33 16.51 10.50
N ASN A 140 -21.51 17.25 9.73
CA ASN A 140 -21.98 18.35 8.87
C ASN A 140 -22.97 17.91 7.79
N PHE A 141 -22.90 16.65 7.36
CA PHE A 141 -23.76 16.04 6.32
C PHE A 141 -24.69 14.97 6.89
N GLY A 142 -24.96 14.99 8.20
CA GLY A 142 -25.86 14.04 8.86
C GLY A 142 -25.22 12.68 9.21
N LEU A 143 -23.98 12.42 8.80
CA LEU A 143 -23.21 11.23 9.13
C LEU A 143 -22.05 11.59 10.05
N ASN A 144 -22.01 11.05 11.26
CA ASN A 144 -20.93 11.25 12.19
C ASN A 144 -20.14 9.96 12.39
N LEU A 145 -19.04 9.82 11.64
CA LEU A 145 -18.10 8.72 11.78
C LEU A 145 -16.74 9.17 12.34
N TYR A 146 -16.61 10.46 12.66
CA TYR A 146 -15.32 11.07 13.02
C TYR A 146 -14.64 10.39 14.22
N SER A 147 -15.40 9.98 15.23
CA SER A 147 -14.87 9.30 16.42
C SER A 147 -14.94 7.78 16.35
N SER A 148 -15.28 7.22 15.19
CA SER A 148 -15.43 5.77 15.04
C SER A 148 -14.29 5.16 14.21
N MET A 149 -14.05 3.86 14.39
CA MET A 149 -13.09 3.11 13.58
C MET A 149 -13.41 3.11 12.08
N TRP A 150 -14.68 3.32 11.72
CA TRP A 150 -15.15 3.27 10.34
C TRP A 150 -14.54 4.35 9.46
N ILE A 151 -14.19 5.51 10.01
CA ILE A 151 -13.50 6.55 9.24
C ILE A 151 -12.12 6.08 8.75
N LEU A 152 -11.42 5.25 9.54
CA LEU A 152 -10.14 4.66 9.14
C LEU A 152 -10.33 3.63 8.03
N VAL A 153 -11.35 2.77 8.16
CA VAL A 153 -11.69 1.79 7.12
C VAL A 153 -12.01 2.48 5.80
N VAL A 154 -12.86 3.52 5.84
CA VAL A 154 -13.19 4.33 4.64
C VAL A 154 -11.95 4.99 4.06
N SER A 155 -11.06 5.54 4.90
CA SER A 155 -9.80 6.15 4.48
C SER A 155 -8.90 5.16 3.74
N TYR A 156 -8.76 3.95 4.26
CA TYR A 156 -7.98 2.89 3.60
C TYR A 156 -8.61 2.47 2.27
N LEU A 157 -9.93 2.33 2.21
CA LEU A 157 -10.63 2.02 0.96
C LEU A 157 -10.38 3.12 -0.09
N VAL A 158 -10.61 4.37 0.24
CA VAL A 158 -10.41 5.49 -0.69
C VAL A 158 -8.96 5.53 -1.20
N LYS A 159 -7.98 5.29 -0.32
CA LYS A 159 -6.56 5.40 -0.67
C LYS A 159 -6.03 4.22 -1.49
N TYR A 160 -6.40 3.00 -1.13
CA TYR A 160 -5.76 1.80 -1.66
C TYR A 160 -6.58 1.05 -2.73
N MET A 161 -7.86 1.40 -2.92
CA MET A 161 -8.72 0.75 -3.92
C MET A 161 -8.17 0.82 -5.34
N THR A 162 -7.54 1.92 -5.73
CA THR A 162 -6.93 2.06 -7.06
C THR A 162 -5.94 0.94 -7.34
N MET A 163 -5.04 0.68 -6.38
CA MET A 163 -4.02 -0.35 -6.51
C MET A 163 -4.66 -1.74 -6.65
N SER A 164 -5.64 -2.05 -5.78
CA SER A 164 -6.36 -3.32 -5.81
C SER A 164 -7.13 -3.53 -7.10
N VAL A 165 -7.88 -2.53 -7.56
CA VAL A 165 -8.64 -2.60 -8.81
C VAL A 165 -7.71 -2.81 -10.00
N ARG A 166 -6.60 -2.08 -10.09
CA ARG A 166 -5.62 -2.20 -11.19
C ARG A 166 -4.95 -3.57 -11.21
N THR A 167 -4.57 -4.10 -10.06
CA THR A 167 -3.94 -5.42 -9.95
C THR A 167 -4.92 -6.52 -10.40
N ILE A 168 -6.15 -6.47 -9.92
CA ILE A 168 -7.17 -7.46 -10.27
C ILE A 168 -7.56 -7.33 -11.76
N ALA A 169 -7.73 -6.11 -12.27
CA ALA A 169 -8.03 -5.87 -13.68
C ALA A 169 -6.93 -6.41 -14.60
N ALA A 170 -5.66 -6.20 -14.24
CA ALA A 170 -4.53 -6.75 -14.98
C ALA A 170 -4.55 -8.29 -14.99
N SER A 171 -4.82 -8.91 -13.85
CA SER A 171 -4.96 -10.37 -13.75
C SER A 171 -6.14 -10.89 -14.58
N LEU A 172 -7.31 -10.24 -14.50
CA LEU A 172 -8.50 -10.63 -15.28
C LEU A 172 -8.30 -10.47 -16.78
N SER A 173 -7.51 -9.50 -17.23
CA SER A 173 -7.22 -9.30 -18.66
C SER A 173 -6.33 -10.40 -19.25
N GLN A 174 -5.58 -11.14 -18.41
CA GLN A 174 -4.72 -12.25 -18.83
C GLN A 174 -5.49 -13.58 -18.95
N VAL A 175 -6.66 -13.69 -18.34
CA VAL A 175 -7.50 -14.88 -18.43
C VAL A 175 -8.21 -14.90 -19.78
N HIS A 176 -7.91 -15.94 -20.59
CA HIS A 176 -8.51 -16.10 -21.92
C HIS A 176 -9.99 -16.45 -21.81
N VAL A 177 -10.80 -15.90 -22.71
CA VAL A 177 -12.26 -16.10 -22.75
C VAL A 177 -12.69 -17.57 -22.83
N SER A 178 -11.81 -18.46 -23.33
CA SER A 178 -12.09 -19.90 -23.40
C SER A 178 -12.00 -20.63 -22.04
N LEU A 179 -11.60 -19.93 -20.97
CA LEU A 179 -11.50 -20.50 -19.62
C LEU A 179 -12.66 -20.04 -18.71
N GLU A 180 -13.59 -19.28 -19.24
CA GLU A 180 -14.85 -18.86 -18.64
C GLU A 180 -16.01 -19.74 -19.13
#